data_bbd492b1e27c0bfab5693a975944b762
#
_entry.id   bbd492b1e27c0bfab5693a975944b762
#
_cell.length_a   1.000
_cell.length_b   1.000
_cell.length_c   1.000
_cell.angle_alpha   90.00
_cell.angle_beta   90.00
_cell.angle_gamma   90.00
#
_symmetry.space_group_name_H-M   'P 1'
#
loop_
_entity.id
_entity.type
_entity.pdbx_description
1 polymer ?
#
loop_
_entity_poly.entity_id
_entity_poly.type
_entity_poly.pdbx_seq_one_letter_code
_entity_poly.pdbx_strand_id
1 'polypeptide(L)'
;MTNSEKALIAHEEWNGKLETTAKSPVRNAEDLSIAYTPGVAEPCKVIANDPEAAYKYTMKANTVAVISDGSAVLGLGNIGALAAMPVMEGKCVLFKEFGGVNAVPICLDTQDTEELIKTITYLAPAFGGINLEDISAPRCFEIETRLKEILDIPVFHDDQHGTAIIVLAGIINGLKVTGKDKESCKVVVNGAGSAGVAITKLLLRYGFKDVTMCDISGILSKKSENLNWMQQQMVEVTNLSGATGTLADALVGADIFVGVSAPGIVTADMVKTMNSDSILFAMANPVPEIMPDIAKAAGARVVGTGRSDFPNQVNNVLAFPGIFRGALEGRAKAITEEMKLAAANAIASLVPDDELSDVNILPAAFDPRVADVVSKAVKDLI
;
A
#
# COMPACT_ATOMS: atom_id res chain seq x y z
N MET A 1 -5.99 26.94 -16.30
CA MET A 1 -5.46 25.59 -16.59
C MET A 1 -5.71 24.72 -15.36
N THR A 2 -6.45 23.66 -15.52
CA THR A 2 -6.74 22.67 -14.48
C THR A 2 -5.51 21.79 -14.21
N ASN A 3 -5.48 21.05 -13.09
CA ASN A 3 -4.40 20.10 -12.84
C ASN A 3 -4.35 18.99 -13.89
N SER A 4 -5.48 18.58 -14.45
CA SER A 4 -5.54 17.59 -15.54
C SER A 4 -4.88 18.10 -16.82
N GLU A 5 -5.15 19.35 -17.22
CA GLU A 5 -4.50 19.99 -18.38
C GLU A 5 -2.98 20.13 -18.17
N LYS A 6 -2.56 20.56 -16.96
CA LYS A 6 -1.14 20.64 -16.61
C LYS A 6 -0.46 19.27 -16.66
N ALA A 7 -1.14 18.22 -16.19
CA ALA A 7 -0.60 16.87 -16.20
C ALA A 7 -0.36 16.36 -17.62
N LEU A 8 -1.29 16.59 -18.56
CA LEU A 8 -1.10 16.18 -19.96
C LEU A 8 0.11 16.86 -20.60
N ILE A 9 0.23 18.19 -20.44
CA ILE A 9 1.36 18.95 -20.96
C ILE A 9 2.69 18.45 -20.37
N ALA A 10 2.74 18.28 -19.04
CA ALA A 10 3.96 17.83 -18.37
C ALA A 10 4.37 16.42 -18.81
N HIS A 11 3.42 15.48 -18.99
CA HIS A 11 3.74 14.13 -19.46
C HIS A 11 4.26 14.13 -20.91
N GLU A 12 3.75 15.01 -21.75
CA GLU A 12 4.27 15.19 -23.13
C GLU A 12 5.69 15.76 -23.10
N GLU A 13 5.95 16.80 -22.29
CA GLU A 13 7.26 17.42 -22.14
C GLU A 13 8.31 16.45 -21.56
N TRP A 14 7.94 15.63 -20.57
CA TRP A 14 8.84 14.64 -19.97
C TRP A 14 9.16 13.49 -20.91
N ASN A 15 8.27 13.14 -21.83
CA ASN A 15 8.40 11.97 -22.71
C ASN A 15 8.68 10.67 -21.92
N GLY A 16 7.89 10.46 -20.85
CA GLY A 16 8.11 9.46 -19.82
C GLY A 16 8.73 10.04 -18.55
N LYS A 17 8.35 9.52 -17.38
CA LYS A 17 8.83 10.03 -16.07
C LYS A 17 10.18 9.45 -15.65
N LEU A 18 10.69 8.46 -16.37
CA LEU A 18 11.88 7.70 -16.01
C LEU A 18 12.87 7.68 -17.17
N GLU A 19 14.15 7.69 -16.83
CA GLU A 19 15.24 7.42 -17.74
C GLU A 19 16.23 6.42 -17.12
N THR A 20 17.05 5.78 -17.96
CA THR A 20 18.12 4.89 -17.50
C THR A 20 19.45 5.65 -17.54
N THR A 21 20.09 5.81 -16.38
CA THR A 21 21.38 6.46 -16.25
C THR A 21 22.49 5.45 -15.96
N ALA A 22 23.56 5.47 -16.77
CA ALA A 22 24.74 4.65 -16.56
C ALA A 22 25.56 5.15 -15.37
N LYS A 23 25.95 4.22 -14.47
CA LYS A 23 26.89 4.51 -13.36
C LYS A 23 28.34 4.30 -13.77
N SER A 24 28.60 3.34 -14.67
CA SER A 24 29.96 3.06 -15.14
C SER A 24 30.38 4.06 -16.20
N PRO A 25 31.59 4.65 -16.12
CA PRO A 25 32.13 5.43 -17.22
C PRO A 25 32.51 4.51 -18.39
N VAL A 26 32.25 4.94 -19.62
CA VAL A 26 32.77 4.32 -20.86
C VAL A 26 33.27 5.45 -21.75
N ARG A 27 34.51 5.92 -21.52
CA ARG A 27 35.10 7.07 -22.17
C ARG A 27 36.28 6.72 -23.09
N ASN A 28 36.84 5.52 -22.91
CA ASN A 28 38.00 5.01 -23.60
C ASN A 28 37.98 3.49 -23.69
N ALA A 29 38.96 2.88 -24.36
CA ALA A 29 39.05 1.45 -24.58
C ALA A 29 39.26 0.66 -23.26
N GLU A 30 39.93 1.26 -22.28
CA GLU A 30 40.14 0.63 -20.97
C GLU A 30 38.81 0.57 -20.20
N ASP A 31 38.08 1.66 -20.10
CA ASP A 31 36.74 1.70 -19.47
C ASP A 31 35.82 0.67 -20.13
N LEU A 32 35.81 0.60 -21.47
CA LEU A 32 35.00 -0.36 -22.21
C LEU A 32 35.40 -1.81 -21.88
N SER A 33 36.67 -2.09 -21.79
CA SER A 33 37.25 -3.40 -21.47
C SER A 33 36.85 -3.84 -20.07
N ILE A 34 36.75 -2.94 -19.12
CA ILE A 34 36.31 -3.21 -17.73
C ILE A 34 34.79 -3.36 -17.65
N ALA A 35 34.05 -2.41 -18.28
CA ALA A 35 32.59 -2.40 -18.16
C ALA A 35 31.89 -3.49 -18.98
N TYR A 36 32.53 -3.96 -20.05
CA TYR A 36 31.96 -4.96 -20.95
C TYR A 36 32.98 -6.07 -21.26
N THR A 37 33.49 -6.21 -22.49
CA THR A 37 34.33 -7.32 -22.89
C THR A 37 35.81 -6.91 -22.88
N PRO A 38 36.74 -7.64 -22.24
CA PRO A 38 36.54 -8.98 -21.59
C PRO A 38 36.21 -8.95 -20.09
N GLY A 39 36.32 -7.82 -19.42
CA GLY A 39 36.29 -7.69 -17.96
C GLY A 39 35.00 -8.20 -17.32
N VAL A 40 33.86 -8.03 -17.98
CA VAL A 40 32.54 -8.46 -17.50
C VAL A 40 32.45 -9.97 -17.22
N ALA A 41 33.35 -10.77 -17.82
CA ALA A 41 33.38 -12.22 -17.57
C ALA A 41 33.69 -12.56 -16.10
N GLU A 42 34.44 -11.72 -15.40
CA GLU A 42 34.84 -12.03 -14.02
C GLU A 42 33.67 -11.95 -13.03
N PRO A 43 32.87 -10.85 -12.96
CA PRO A 43 31.66 -10.86 -12.13
C PRO A 43 30.66 -11.96 -12.54
N CYS A 44 30.55 -12.31 -13.82
CA CYS A 44 29.69 -13.42 -14.26
C CYS A 44 30.14 -14.76 -13.65
N LYS A 45 31.44 -15.06 -13.66
CA LYS A 45 31.99 -16.28 -13.05
C LYS A 45 31.75 -16.32 -11.54
N VAL A 46 31.95 -15.18 -10.86
CA VAL A 46 31.69 -15.09 -9.41
C VAL A 46 30.24 -15.38 -9.10
N ILE A 47 29.30 -14.75 -9.81
CA ILE A 47 27.87 -14.94 -9.61
C ILE A 47 27.44 -16.40 -9.96
N ALA A 48 28.00 -16.98 -10.99
CA ALA A 48 27.71 -18.37 -11.36
C ALA A 48 28.13 -19.38 -10.27
N ASN A 49 29.18 -19.08 -9.51
CA ASN A 49 29.65 -19.91 -8.39
C ASN A 49 28.95 -19.55 -7.07
N ASP A 50 28.56 -18.30 -6.88
CA ASP A 50 27.88 -17.78 -5.70
C ASP A 50 26.77 -16.82 -6.14
N PRO A 51 25.51 -17.27 -6.25
CA PRO A 51 24.38 -16.43 -6.65
C PRO A 51 24.14 -15.19 -5.77
N GLU A 52 24.55 -15.25 -4.48
CA GLU A 52 24.46 -14.11 -3.56
C GLU A 52 25.33 -12.92 -4.01
N ALA A 53 26.40 -13.20 -4.74
CA ALA A 53 27.24 -12.16 -5.32
C ALA A 53 26.51 -11.26 -6.34
N ALA A 54 25.36 -11.69 -6.88
CA ALA A 54 24.53 -10.85 -7.75
C ALA A 54 24.11 -9.53 -7.06
N TYR A 55 23.87 -9.55 -5.77
CA TYR A 55 23.54 -8.34 -5.02
C TYR A 55 24.73 -7.39 -4.81
N LYS A 56 25.95 -7.88 -4.97
CA LYS A 56 27.17 -7.05 -4.92
C LYS A 56 27.52 -6.44 -6.28
N TYR A 57 27.33 -7.21 -7.33
CA TYR A 57 27.87 -6.86 -8.66
C TYR A 57 26.83 -6.40 -9.65
N THR A 58 25.54 -6.42 -9.31
CA THR A 58 24.45 -6.00 -10.20
C THR A 58 23.50 -5.00 -9.53
N MET A 59 22.61 -4.42 -10.33
CA MET A 59 21.56 -3.54 -9.84
C MET A 59 20.48 -4.25 -8.99
N LYS A 60 20.50 -5.59 -8.94
CA LYS A 60 19.55 -6.40 -8.15
C LYS A 60 19.48 -5.96 -6.68
N ALA A 61 20.61 -5.54 -6.11
CA ALA A 61 20.67 -5.11 -4.71
C ALA A 61 19.69 -4.01 -4.31
N ASN A 62 19.37 -3.11 -5.24
CA ASN A 62 18.54 -1.91 -4.95
C ASN A 62 17.54 -1.63 -6.07
N THR A 63 16.94 -2.66 -6.66
CA THR A 63 15.98 -2.49 -7.76
C THR A 63 14.75 -3.36 -7.54
N VAL A 64 13.57 -2.73 -7.64
CA VAL A 64 12.24 -3.34 -7.49
C VAL A 64 11.54 -3.35 -8.85
N ALA A 65 10.86 -4.44 -9.19
CA ALA A 65 9.90 -4.45 -10.28
C ALA A 65 8.54 -3.95 -9.76
N VAL A 66 7.97 -2.94 -10.41
CA VAL A 66 6.60 -2.47 -10.17
C VAL A 66 5.73 -3.10 -11.25
N ILE A 67 4.93 -4.10 -10.86
CA ILE A 67 4.22 -4.97 -11.80
C ILE A 67 2.72 -4.76 -11.69
N SER A 68 2.07 -4.55 -12.84
CA SER A 68 0.63 -4.37 -12.98
C SER A 68 0.10 -5.08 -14.22
N ASP A 69 -1.17 -5.49 -14.17
CA ASP A 69 -1.96 -5.87 -15.34
C ASP A 69 -2.99 -4.79 -15.73
N GLY A 70 -3.04 -3.71 -14.97
CA GLY A 70 -3.96 -2.59 -15.19
C GLY A 70 -5.42 -2.90 -14.95
N SER A 71 -5.73 -3.96 -14.19
CA SER A 71 -7.11 -4.42 -13.98
C SER A 71 -7.87 -3.69 -12.86
N ALA A 72 -7.17 -2.89 -12.03
CA ALA A 72 -7.77 -2.16 -10.91
C ALA A 72 -7.12 -0.81 -10.66
N VAL A 73 -6.89 -0.04 -11.71
CA VAL A 73 -6.26 1.29 -11.60
C VAL A 73 -7.16 2.25 -10.83
N LEU A 74 -6.61 2.88 -9.82
CA LEU A 74 -7.34 3.71 -8.86
C LEU A 74 -8.22 4.77 -9.52
N GLY A 75 -9.53 4.69 -9.27
CA GLY A 75 -10.54 5.60 -9.81
C GLY A 75 -10.90 5.38 -11.28
N LEU A 76 -10.17 4.52 -12.02
CA LEU A 76 -10.38 4.24 -13.43
C LEU A 76 -10.85 2.80 -13.70
N GLY A 77 -10.60 1.87 -12.77
CA GLY A 77 -10.96 0.46 -12.92
C GLY A 77 -10.03 -0.29 -13.88
N ASN A 78 -10.58 -1.22 -14.65
CA ASN A 78 -9.83 -2.01 -15.62
C ASN A 78 -9.60 -1.22 -16.90
N ILE A 79 -8.43 -0.64 -17.04
CA ILE A 79 -8.00 0.13 -18.24
C ILE A 79 -6.92 -0.58 -19.06
N GLY A 80 -6.46 -1.74 -18.59
CA GLY A 80 -5.45 -2.58 -19.25
C GLY A 80 -4.00 -2.09 -19.02
N ALA A 81 -3.08 -2.96 -19.38
CA ALA A 81 -1.66 -2.83 -19.11
C ALA A 81 -1.04 -1.54 -19.69
N LEU A 82 -1.30 -1.24 -20.96
CA LEU A 82 -0.68 -0.08 -21.62
C LEU A 82 -1.13 1.25 -20.99
N ALA A 83 -2.42 1.38 -20.68
CA ALA A 83 -2.95 2.61 -20.09
C ALA A 83 -2.55 2.78 -18.61
N ALA A 84 -2.12 1.72 -17.93
CA ALA A 84 -1.59 1.76 -16.56
C ALA A 84 -0.15 2.30 -16.49
N MET A 85 0.62 2.31 -17.59
CA MET A 85 2.03 2.75 -17.61
C MET A 85 2.28 4.09 -16.90
N PRO A 86 1.51 5.16 -17.13
CA PRO A 86 1.78 6.43 -16.46
C PRO A 86 1.68 6.36 -14.94
N VAL A 87 0.81 5.49 -14.39
CA VAL A 87 0.69 5.28 -12.95
C VAL A 87 1.89 4.49 -12.44
N MET A 88 2.30 3.43 -13.14
CA MET A 88 3.44 2.60 -12.76
C MET A 88 4.77 3.38 -12.82
N GLU A 89 4.97 4.24 -13.83
CA GLU A 89 6.09 5.17 -13.85
C GLU A 89 6.05 6.13 -12.65
N GLY A 90 4.88 6.67 -12.32
CA GLY A 90 4.70 7.50 -11.14
C GLY A 90 5.10 6.76 -9.85
N LYS A 91 4.67 5.50 -9.69
CA LYS A 91 5.06 4.67 -8.55
C LYS A 91 6.59 4.50 -8.48
N CYS A 92 7.26 4.27 -9.62
CA CYS A 92 8.72 4.15 -9.69
C CYS A 92 9.43 5.46 -9.29
N VAL A 93 8.90 6.62 -9.69
CA VAL A 93 9.41 7.92 -9.23
C VAL A 93 9.32 8.04 -7.72
N LEU A 94 8.18 7.66 -7.12
CA LEU A 94 8.02 7.70 -5.66
C LEU A 94 9.01 6.77 -4.94
N PHE A 95 9.26 5.56 -5.46
CA PHE A 95 10.31 4.67 -4.94
C PHE A 95 11.69 5.35 -4.92
N LYS A 96 12.02 6.04 -6.00
CA LYS A 96 13.31 6.71 -6.15
C LYS A 96 13.45 7.92 -5.23
N GLU A 97 12.48 8.83 -5.29
CA GLU A 97 12.54 10.12 -4.60
C GLU A 97 12.43 9.98 -3.07
N PHE A 98 11.55 9.09 -2.60
CA PHE A 98 11.29 8.92 -1.16
C PHE A 98 12.12 7.81 -0.52
N GLY A 99 12.44 6.73 -1.25
CA GLY A 99 13.14 5.57 -0.70
C GLY A 99 14.60 5.43 -1.15
N GLY A 100 15.04 6.16 -2.18
CA GLY A 100 16.35 5.92 -2.82
C GLY A 100 16.43 4.57 -3.55
N VAL A 101 15.30 3.89 -3.72
CA VAL A 101 15.18 2.59 -4.38
C VAL A 101 14.95 2.78 -5.87
N ASN A 102 15.72 2.07 -6.71
CA ASN A 102 15.46 2.02 -8.13
C ASN A 102 14.22 1.15 -8.38
N ALA A 103 13.37 1.57 -9.29
CA ALA A 103 12.19 0.81 -9.65
C ALA A 103 11.97 0.82 -11.16
N VAL A 104 11.45 -0.29 -11.69
CA VAL A 104 11.20 -0.47 -13.13
C VAL A 104 9.73 -0.84 -13.31
N PRO A 105 8.94 -0.06 -14.09
CA PRO A 105 7.56 -0.37 -14.38
C PRO A 105 7.48 -1.53 -15.38
N ILE A 106 6.64 -2.53 -15.07
CA ILE A 106 6.39 -3.70 -15.91
C ILE A 106 4.88 -3.91 -15.99
N CYS A 107 4.28 -3.51 -17.09
CA CYS A 107 2.86 -3.72 -17.36
C CYS A 107 2.69 -4.95 -18.24
N LEU A 108 2.01 -5.97 -17.72
CA LEU A 108 1.83 -7.26 -18.40
C LEU A 108 0.45 -7.31 -19.08
N ASP A 109 0.44 -7.55 -20.38
CA ASP A 109 -0.79 -7.61 -21.20
C ASP A 109 -1.47 -8.97 -21.07
N THR A 110 -1.76 -9.36 -19.83
CA THR A 110 -2.54 -10.55 -19.49
C THR A 110 -3.20 -10.37 -18.12
N GLN A 111 -4.40 -10.90 -17.95
CA GLN A 111 -5.11 -10.98 -16.67
C GLN A 111 -5.27 -12.42 -16.19
N ASP A 112 -4.61 -13.36 -16.82
CA ASP A 112 -4.56 -14.75 -16.37
C ASP A 112 -3.61 -14.90 -15.18
N THR A 113 -4.11 -15.47 -14.09
CA THR A 113 -3.35 -15.63 -12.84
C THR A 113 -2.10 -16.49 -13.01
N GLU A 114 -2.19 -17.58 -13.78
CA GLU A 114 -1.07 -18.49 -13.98
C GLU A 114 0.01 -17.85 -14.86
N GLU A 115 -0.39 -17.12 -15.90
CA GLU A 115 0.55 -16.41 -16.76
C GLU A 115 1.27 -15.30 -16.00
N LEU A 116 0.56 -14.54 -15.14
CA LEU A 116 1.15 -13.52 -14.30
C LEU A 116 2.19 -14.12 -13.35
N ILE A 117 1.81 -15.15 -12.58
CA ILE A 117 2.72 -15.80 -11.62
C ILE A 117 3.96 -16.35 -12.34
N LYS A 118 3.77 -17.04 -13.45
CA LYS A 118 4.86 -17.61 -14.24
C LYS A 118 5.80 -16.52 -14.79
N THR A 119 5.24 -15.46 -15.37
CA THR A 119 6.03 -14.37 -15.93
C THR A 119 6.83 -13.64 -14.85
N ILE A 120 6.20 -13.31 -13.70
CA ILE A 120 6.86 -12.66 -12.59
C ILE A 120 8.00 -13.52 -12.02
N THR A 121 7.76 -14.85 -11.92
CA THR A 121 8.80 -15.80 -11.49
C THR A 121 10.02 -15.77 -12.41
N TYR A 122 9.83 -15.69 -13.71
CA TYR A 122 10.94 -15.59 -14.67
C TYR A 122 11.66 -14.24 -14.65
N LEU A 123 11.01 -13.16 -14.27
CA LEU A 123 11.60 -11.83 -14.12
C LEU A 123 12.38 -11.67 -12.80
N ALA A 124 12.04 -12.41 -11.76
CA ALA A 124 12.55 -12.26 -10.40
C ALA A 124 14.09 -12.28 -10.28
N PRO A 125 14.87 -13.04 -11.08
CA PRO A 125 16.34 -13.02 -10.99
C PRO A 125 16.96 -11.63 -11.16
N ALA A 126 16.33 -10.73 -11.91
CA ALA A 126 16.85 -9.38 -12.17
C ALA A 126 16.58 -8.37 -11.04
N PHE A 127 15.69 -8.69 -10.10
CA PHE A 127 15.17 -7.76 -9.09
C PHE A 127 15.47 -8.22 -7.66
N GLY A 128 15.62 -7.26 -6.77
CA GLY A 128 15.74 -7.50 -5.33
C GLY A 128 14.39 -7.58 -4.60
N GLY A 129 13.30 -7.17 -5.26
CA GLY A 129 11.94 -7.22 -4.74
C GLY A 129 10.89 -6.99 -5.82
N ILE A 130 9.66 -7.35 -5.52
CA ILE A 130 8.49 -7.21 -6.41
C ILE A 130 7.42 -6.38 -5.69
N ASN A 131 7.04 -5.26 -6.29
CA ASN A 131 5.85 -4.51 -5.92
C ASN A 131 4.73 -4.83 -6.92
N LEU A 132 3.66 -5.44 -6.44
CA LEU A 132 2.43 -5.63 -7.22
C LEU A 132 1.57 -4.38 -7.04
N GLU A 133 0.97 -3.90 -8.14
CA GLU A 133 0.20 -2.66 -8.17
C GLU A 133 -1.02 -2.80 -9.08
N ASP A 134 -2.16 -2.26 -8.69
CA ASP A 134 -3.38 -2.15 -9.50
C ASP A 134 -3.88 -3.48 -10.09
N ILE A 135 -3.68 -4.60 -9.38
CA ILE A 135 -4.21 -5.93 -9.73
C ILE A 135 -5.51 -6.17 -8.96
N SER A 136 -6.57 -6.52 -9.68
CA SER A 136 -7.91 -6.66 -9.11
C SER A 136 -8.07 -7.82 -8.13
N ALA A 137 -8.86 -7.59 -7.06
CA ALA A 137 -9.33 -8.64 -6.18
C ALA A 137 -10.41 -9.52 -6.88
N PRO A 138 -10.50 -10.83 -6.57
CA PRO A 138 -9.70 -11.55 -5.57
C PRO A 138 -8.37 -12.10 -6.08
N ARG A 139 -8.03 -11.95 -7.39
CA ARG A 139 -6.82 -12.50 -8.01
C ARG A 139 -5.53 -12.00 -7.34
N CYS A 140 -5.49 -10.73 -6.96
CA CYS A 140 -4.32 -10.13 -6.31
C CYS A 140 -3.88 -10.89 -5.04
N PHE A 141 -4.82 -11.44 -4.28
CA PHE A 141 -4.50 -12.22 -3.08
C PHE A 141 -3.81 -13.54 -3.41
N GLU A 142 -4.31 -14.24 -4.44
CA GLU A 142 -3.73 -15.50 -4.90
C GLU A 142 -2.34 -15.28 -5.49
N ILE A 143 -2.21 -14.30 -6.38
CA ILE A 143 -0.94 -13.97 -7.05
C ILE A 143 0.13 -13.64 -6.00
N GLU A 144 -0.17 -12.76 -5.07
CA GLU A 144 0.78 -12.37 -4.02
C GLU A 144 1.17 -13.56 -3.15
N THR A 145 0.18 -14.34 -2.67
CA THR A 145 0.43 -15.49 -1.79
C THR A 145 1.33 -16.52 -2.46
N ARG A 146 1.02 -16.90 -3.68
CA ARG A 146 1.79 -17.90 -4.42
C ARG A 146 3.20 -17.41 -4.79
N LEU A 147 3.35 -16.14 -5.14
CA LEU A 147 4.67 -15.57 -5.41
C LEU A 147 5.54 -15.52 -4.15
N LYS A 148 4.98 -15.24 -2.97
CA LYS A 148 5.70 -15.30 -1.70
C LYS A 148 6.18 -16.70 -1.33
N GLU A 149 5.47 -17.73 -1.78
CA GLU A 149 5.87 -19.14 -1.60
C GLU A 149 6.97 -19.59 -2.57
N ILE A 150 7.00 -19.01 -3.78
CA ILE A 150 7.91 -19.42 -4.86
C ILE A 150 9.23 -18.64 -4.81
N LEU A 151 9.20 -17.36 -4.45
CA LEU A 151 10.34 -16.43 -4.58
C LEU A 151 11.09 -16.23 -3.27
N ASP A 152 12.42 -16.15 -3.36
CA ASP A 152 13.34 -15.83 -2.25
C ASP A 152 13.59 -14.32 -2.11
N ILE A 153 12.75 -13.48 -2.71
CA ILE A 153 12.80 -12.02 -2.62
C ILE A 153 11.45 -11.48 -2.15
N PRO A 154 11.40 -10.31 -1.47
CA PRO A 154 10.15 -9.76 -0.98
C PRO A 154 9.16 -9.47 -2.10
N VAL A 155 7.93 -9.92 -1.92
CA VAL A 155 6.75 -9.62 -2.73
C VAL A 155 5.75 -8.86 -1.86
N PHE A 156 5.24 -7.74 -2.37
CA PHE A 156 4.37 -6.84 -1.62
C PHE A 156 3.36 -6.18 -2.57
N HIS A 157 2.09 -6.26 -2.25
CA HIS A 157 1.04 -5.59 -3.00
C HIS A 157 0.67 -4.28 -2.28
N ASP A 158 1.03 -3.14 -2.86
CA ASP A 158 0.92 -1.85 -2.16
C ASP A 158 -0.52 -1.43 -1.89
N ASP A 159 -1.47 -1.66 -2.82
CA ASP A 159 -2.89 -1.36 -2.60
C ASP A 159 -3.50 -2.12 -1.42
N GLN A 160 -2.94 -3.28 -1.10
CA GLN A 160 -3.32 -4.02 0.09
C GLN A 160 -2.58 -3.48 1.32
N HIS A 161 -1.28 -3.62 1.33
CA HIS A 161 -0.48 -3.51 2.55
C HIS A 161 -0.01 -2.09 2.83
N GLY A 162 0.33 -1.29 1.80
CA GLY A 162 0.70 0.12 1.98
C GLY A 162 -0.45 0.90 2.59
N THR A 163 -1.65 0.73 2.04
CA THR A 163 -2.87 1.35 2.56
C THR A 163 -3.18 0.89 3.99
N ALA A 164 -3.08 -0.42 4.26
CA ALA A 164 -3.33 -0.96 5.60
C ALA A 164 -2.37 -0.39 6.65
N ILE A 165 -1.09 -0.27 6.33
CA ILE A 165 -0.06 0.27 7.22
C ILE A 165 -0.33 1.73 7.58
N ILE A 166 -0.68 2.57 6.58
CA ILE A 166 -0.96 3.99 6.84
C ILE A 166 -2.26 4.18 7.62
N VAL A 167 -3.29 3.41 7.31
CA VAL A 167 -4.53 3.43 8.08
C VAL A 167 -4.26 3.06 9.53
N LEU A 168 -3.51 2.00 9.78
CA LEU A 168 -3.15 1.60 11.14
C LEU A 168 -2.32 2.68 11.84
N ALA A 169 -1.34 3.30 11.17
CA ALA A 169 -0.55 4.39 11.74
C ALA A 169 -1.43 5.57 12.18
N GLY A 170 -2.37 5.98 11.32
CA GLY A 170 -3.34 7.02 11.66
C GLY A 170 -4.28 6.62 12.80
N ILE A 171 -4.74 5.37 12.83
CA ILE A 171 -5.59 4.85 13.93
C ILE A 171 -4.81 4.84 15.25
N ILE A 172 -3.54 4.43 15.28
CA ILE A 172 -2.69 4.45 16.49
C ILE A 172 -2.69 5.84 17.13
N ASN A 173 -2.45 6.87 16.36
CA ASN A 173 -2.46 8.25 16.85
C ASN A 173 -3.88 8.78 17.08
N GLY A 174 -4.85 8.39 16.26
CA GLY A 174 -6.26 8.71 16.49
C GLY A 174 -6.78 8.18 17.83
N LEU A 175 -6.38 6.98 18.23
CA LEU A 175 -6.71 6.42 19.56
C LEU A 175 -6.12 7.25 20.69
N LYS A 176 -4.88 7.74 20.57
CA LYS A 176 -4.27 8.63 21.56
C LYS A 176 -5.03 9.96 21.67
N VAL A 177 -5.39 10.57 20.52
CA VAL A 177 -6.14 11.84 20.47
C VAL A 177 -7.53 11.71 21.10
N THR A 178 -8.19 10.56 20.92
CA THR A 178 -9.55 10.32 21.40
C THR A 178 -9.60 9.65 22.78
N GLY A 179 -8.46 9.18 23.28
CA GLY A 179 -8.38 8.43 24.55
C GLY A 179 -9.08 7.06 24.52
N LYS A 180 -9.31 6.51 23.34
CA LYS A 180 -10.00 5.22 23.17
C LYS A 180 -9.02 4.04 23.28
N ASP A 181 -9.52 2.92 23.84
CA ASP A 181 -8.77 1.67 23.88
C ASP A 181 -9.17 0.76 22.71
N LYS A 182 -8.18 0.32 21.95
CA LYS A 182 -8.37 -0.54 20.78
C LYS A 182 -9.16 -1.83 21.08
N GLU A 183 -9.00 -2.41 22.29
CA GLU A 183 -9.66 -3.65 22.63
C GLU A 183 -11.16 -3.51 22.83
N SER A 184 -11.64 -2.32 23.14
CA SER A 184 -13.05 -1.98 23.32
C SER A 184 -13.68 -1.29 22.11
N CYS A 185 -12.89 -0.86 21.14
CA CYS A 185 -13.40 -0.19 19.95
C CYS A 185 -14.14 -1.11 19.01
N LYS A 186 -15.32 -0.66 18.55
CA LYS A 186 -16.04 -1.22 17.42
C LYS A 186 -15.56 -0.56 16.12
N VAL A 187 -15.01 -1.36 15.22
CA VAL A 187 -14.46 -0.91 13.93
C VAL A 187 -15.34 -1.39 12.78
N VAL A 188 -15.67 -0.49 11.87
CA VAL A 188 -16.36 -0.79 10.62
C VAL A 188 -15.44 -0.50 9.44
N VAL A 189 -15.16 -1.53 8.63
CA VAL A 189 -14.41 -1.41 7.38
C VAL A 189 -15.38 -1.59 6.22
N ASN A 190 -15.56 -0.56 5.41
CA ASN A 190 -16.47 -0.60 4.27
C ASN A 190 -15.70 -0.63 2.95
N GLY A 191 -15.90 -1.72 2.23
CA GLY A 191 -15.16 -2.15 1.05
C GLY A 191 -14.40 -3.46 1.33
N ALA A 192 -14.87 -4.57 0.76
CA ALA A 192 -14.29 -5.90 0.96
C ALA A 192 -13.42 -6.34 -0.23
N GLY A 193 -12.74 -5.37 -0.84
CA GLY A 193 -11.72 -5.57 -1.87
C GLY A 193 -10.30 -5.71 -1.28
N SER A 194 -9.29 -5.47 -2.12
CA SER A 194 -7.86 -5.60 -1.78
C SER A 194 -7.47 -4.84 -0.50
N ALA A 195 -7.74 -3.54 -0.47
CA ALA A 195 -7.41 -2.68 0.67
C ALA A 195 -8.20 -3.06 1.93
N GLY A 196 -9.53 -3.22 1.84
CA GLY A 196 -10.37 -3.50 3.01
C GLY A 196 -10.04 -4.82 3.70
N VAL A 197 -9.73 -5.85 2.94
CA VAL A 197 -9.26 -7.14 3.49
C VAL A 197 -7.92 -6.98 4.20
N ALA A 198 -6.97 -6.29 3.59
CA ALA A 198 -5.64 -6.10 4.18
C ALA A 198 -5.70 -5.23 5.44
N ILE A 199 -6.47 -4.15 5.42
CA ILE A 199 -6.72 -3.29 6.59
C ILE A 199 -7.32 -4.13 7.73
N THR A 200 -8.36 -4.88 7.45
CA THR A 200 -9.03 -5.72 8.46
C THR A 200 -8.07 -6.73 9.08
N LYS A 201 -7.29 -7.45 8.26
CA LYS A 201 -6.28 -8.40 8.75
C LYS A 201 -5.26 -7.73 9.66
N LEU A 202 -4.75 -6.56 9.27
CA LEU A 202 -3.74 -5.85 10.04
C LEU A 202 -4.32 -5.28 11.35
N LEU A 203 -5.55 -4.79 11.36
CA LEU A 203 -6.25 -4.34 12.58
C LEU A 203 -6.46 -5.48 13.56
N LEU A 204 -6.93 -6.65 13.10
CA LEU A 204 -7.07 -7.85 13.92
C LEU A 204 -5.71 -8.27 14.50
N ARG A 205 -4.64 -8.27 13.69
CA ARG A 205 -3.28 -8.59 14.13
C ARG A 205 -2.75 -7.57 15.15
N TYR A 206 -3.11 -6.29 15.02
CA TYR A 206 -2.75 -5.25 15.99
C TYR A 206 -3.49 -5.39 17.32
N GLY A 207 -4.61 -6.13 17.36
CA GLY A 207 -5.34 -6.49 18.57
C GLY A 207 -6.74 -5.90 18.71
N PHE A 208 -7.32 -5.34 17.64
CA PHE A 208 -8.76 -5.04 17.62
C PHE A 208 -9.56 -6.33 17.68
N LYS A 209 -10.64 -6.34 18.47
CA LYS A 209 -11.46 -7.53 18.71
C LYS A 209 -12.81 -7.48 18.01
N ASP A 210 -13.39 -6.31 17.84
CA ASP A 210 -14.69 -6.11 17.20
C ASP A 210 -14.52 -5.35 15.88
N VAL A 211 -14.31 -6.11 14.79
CA VAL A 211 -14.20 -5.58 13.44
C VAL A 211 -15.32 -6.16 12.59
N THR A 212 -16.10 -5.28 11.97
CA THR A 212 -17.18 -5.62 11.04
C THR A 212 -16.81 -5.13 9.65
N MET A 213 -16.88 -6.00 8.66
CA MET A 213 -16.73 -5.63 7.25
C MET A 213 -18.08 -5.43 6.59
N CYS A 214 -18.15 -4.45 5.69
CA CYS A 214 -19.29 -4.21 4.82
C CYS A 214 -18.85 -4.16 3.34
N ASP A 215 -19.78 -4.50 2.47
CA ASP A 215 -19.66 -4.27 1.03
C ASP A 215 -20.95 -3.65 0.47
N ILE A 216 -21.13 -3.68 -0.85
CA ILE A 216 -22.34 -3.14 -1.50
C ILE A 216 -23.64 -3.82 -1.02
N SER A 217 -23.57 -5.04 -0.51
CA SER A 217 -24.70 -5.80 0.02
C SER A 217 -25.00 -5.50 1.49
N GLY A 218 -24.16 -4.71 2.17
CA GLY A 218 -24.23 -4.37 3.58
C GLY A 218 -23.23 -5.15 4.43
N ILE A 219 -23.60 -5.50 5.66
CA ILE A 219 -22.74 -6.19 6.63
C ILE A 219 -22.41 -7.61 6.14
N LEU A 220 -21.12 -7.91 5.99
CA LEU A 220 -20.67 -9.26 5.69
C LEU A 220 -20.78 -10.17 6.90
N SER A 221 -21.37 -11.34 6.69
CA SER A 221 -21.58 -12.36 7.71
C SER A 221 -21.54 -13.76 7.11
N LYS A 222 -21.51 -14.78 7.94
CA LYS A 222 -21.64 -16.19 7.51
C LYS A 222 -22.96 -16.51 6.77
N LYS A 223 -23.94 -15.60 6.83
CA LYS A 223 -25.22 -15.71 6.14
C LYS A 223 -25.26 -14.95 4.81
N SER A 224 -24.20 -14.21 4.49
CA SER A 224 -24.13 -13.45 3.24
C SER A 224 -23.99 -14.40 2.04
N GLU A 225 -24.72 -14.09 0.98
CA GLU A 225 -24.68 -14.85 -0.27
C GLU A 225 -23.59 -14.30 -1.22
N ASN A 226 -23.15 -15.13 -2.17
CA ASN A 226 -22.23 -14.76 -3.24
C ASN A 226 -20.86 -14.20 -2.79
N LEU A 227 -20.38 -14.60 -1.62
CA LEU A 227 -19.05 -14.24 -1.15
C LEU A 227 -17.97 -14.89 -2.01
N ASN A 228 -16.98 -14.11 -2.43
CA ASN A 228 -15.77 -14.69 -2.99
C ASN A 228 -14.96 -15.44 -1.91
N TRP A 229 -13.99 -16.23 -2.33
CA TRP A 229 -13.23 -17.10 -1.42
C TRP A 229 -12.50 -16.34 -0.30
N MET A 230 -12.03 -15.10 -0.57
CA MET A 230 -11.38 -14.29 0.45
C MET A 230 -12.41 -13.72 1.44
N GLN A 231 -13.56 -13.26 0.95
CA GLN A 231 -14.65 -12.79 1.83
C GLN A 231 -15.17 -13.94 2.71
N GLN A 232 -15.24 -15.17 2.17
CA GLN A 232 -15.59 -16.36 2.97
C GLN A 232 -14.61 -16.58 4.12
N GLN A 233 -13.30 -16.37 3.91
CA GLN A 233 -12.33 -16.41 5.00
C GLN A 233 -12.51 -15.26 6.00
N MET A 234 -12.82 -14.06 5.52
CA MET A 234 -12.96 -12.89 6.39
C MET A 234 -14.18 -12.98 7.33
N VAL A 235 -15.30 -13.53 6.88
CA VAL A 235 -16.48 -13.68 7.75
C VAL A 235 -16.30 -14.71 8.89
N GLU A 236 -15.24 -15.53 8.83
CA GLU A 236 -14.89 -16.43 9.95
C GLU A 236 -14.21 -15.67 11.11
N VAL A 237 -13.57 -14.54 10.84
CA VAL A 237 -12.76 -13.79 11.81
C VAL A 237 -13.28 -12.37 12.10
N THR A 238 -14.32 -11.94 11.40
CA THR A 238 -14.96 -10.62 11.56
C THR A 238 -16.43 -10.79 11.95
N ASN A 239 -17.06 -9.70 12.42
CA ASN A 239 -18.50 -9.70 12.76
C ASN A 239 -18.90 -10.91 13.62
N LEU A 240 -18.15 -11.16 14.70
CA LEU A 240 -18.35 -12.33 15.55
C LEU A 240 -19.72 -12.35 16.26
N SER A 241 -20.38 -11.19 16.34
CA SER A 241 -21.76 -11.06 16.85
C SER A 241 -22.81 -11.61 15.87
N GLY A 242 -22.45 -11.82 14.60
CA GLY A 242 -23.37 -12.26 13.56
C GLY A 242 -24.40 -11.20 13.15
N ALA A 243 -24.07 -9.91 13.32
CA ALA A 243 -24.91 -8.80 12.89
C ALA A 243 -25.19 -8.87 11.39
N THR A 244 -26.37 -8.40 10.99
CA THR A 244 -26.80 -8.27 9.59
C THR A 244 -27.44 -6.89 9.40
N GLY A 245 -27.50 -6.41 8.17
CA GLY A 245 -28.08 -5.12 7.86
C GLY A 245 -27.22 -4.33 6.87
N THR A 246 -27.47 -3.05 6.80
CA THR A 246 -26.81 -2.10 5.92
C THR A 246 -25.54 -1.52 6.55
N LEU A 247 -24.80 -0.69 5.80
CA LEU A 247 -23.71 0.11 6.35
C LEU A 247 -24.19 1.05 7.46
N ALA A 248 -25.40 1.61 7.35
CA ALA A 248 -25.97 2.46 8.40
C ALA A 248 -26.15 1.70 9.71
N ASP A 249 -26.62 0.46 9.65
CA ASP A 249 -26.77 -0.40 10.84
C ASP A 249 -25.40 -0.75 11.45
N ALA A 250 -24.38 -0.97 10.64
CA ALA A 250 -23.01 -1.23 11.10
C ALA A 250 -22.43 -0.05 11.88
N LEU A 251 -22.71 1.17 11.43
CA LEU A 251 -22.16 2.41 12.01
C LEU A 251 -22.78 2.78 13.36
N VAL A 252 -23.94 2.23 13.72
CA VAL A 252 -24.54 2.48 15.03
C VAL A 252 -23.60 2.02 16.15
N GLY A 253 -23.16 2.97 16.97
CA GLY A 253 -22.22 2.73 18.07
C GLY A 253 -20.81 2.31 17.64
N ALA A 254 -20.42 2.56 16.39
CA ALA A 254 -19.05 2.35 15.95
C ALA A 254 -18.12 3.47 16.45
N ASP A 255 -16.89 3.11 16.80
CA ASP A 255 -15.83 4.05 17.22
C ASP A 255 -14.97 4.47 16.05
N ILE A 256 -14.73 3.55 15.12
CA ILE A 256 -13.84 3.76 13.97
C ILE A 256 -14.55 3.32 12.70
N PHE A 257 -14.51 4.17 11.69
CA PHE A 257 -14.92 3.87 10.32
C PHE A 257 -13.73 3.97 9.38
N VAL A 258 -13.57 2.97 8.52
CA VAL A 258 -12.58 2.96 7.42
C VAL A 258 -13.29 2.65 6.12
N GLY A 259 -13.37 3.65 5.23
CA GLY A 259 -13.96 3.54 3.91
C GLY A 259 -12.89 3.37 2.82
N VAL A 260 -13.01 2.30 2.04
CA VAL A 260 -12.21 1.99 0.84
C VAL A 260 -13.12 1.48 -0.28
N SER A 261 -14.18 2.25 -0.58
CA SER A 261 -15.30 1.77 -1.39
C SER A 261 -15.71 2.78 -2.46
N ALA A 262 -16.84 3.44 -2.26
CA ALA A 262 -17.43 4.33 -3.26
C ALA A 262 -17.71 5.74 -2.69
N PRO A 263 -17.66 6.78 -3.53
CA PRO A 263 -17.87 8.15 -3.09
C PRO A 263 -19.28 8.40 -2.54
N GLY A 264 -19.38 9.22 -1.50
CA GLY A 264 -20.64 9.80 -1.00
C GLY A 264 -21.62 8.82 -0.35
N ILE A 265 -21.18 7.61 0.02
CA ILE A 265 -22.07 6.58 0.58
C ILE A 265 -22.32 6.72 2.08
N VAL A 266 -21.52 7.54 2.79
CA VAL A 266 -21.70 7.84 4.21
C VAL A 266 -22.38 9.20 4.36
N THR A 267 -23.47 9.25 5.11
CA THR A 267 -24.22 10.48 5.38
C THR A 267 -23.87 11.06 6.74
N ALA A 268 -24.16 12.37 6.93
CA ALA A 268 -24.02 13.01 8.24
C ALA A 268 -24.86 12.31 9.33
N ASP A 269 -26.04 11.79 8.99
CA ASP A 269 -26.91 11.11 9.95
C ASP A 269 -26.32 9.75 10.36
N MET A 270 -25.66 9.03 9.46
CA MET A 270 -24.91 7.83 9.82
C MET A 270 -23.77 8.14 10.80
N VAL A 271 -23.02 9.22 10.57
CA VAL A 271 -21.93 9.62 11.49
C VAL A 271 -22.46 9.98 12.88
N LYS A 272 -23.62 10.64 12.97
CA LYS A 272 -24.27 10.96 14.25
C LYS A 272 -24.65 9.72 15.08
N THR A 273 -24.80 8.55 14.46
CA THR A 273 -25.11 7.29 15.18
C THR A 273 -23.87 6.62 15.73
N MET A 274 -22.68 7.05 15.33
CA MET A 274 -21.42 6.54 15.88
C MET A 274 -21.22 7.00 17.32
N ASN A 275 -20.31 6.35 18.03
CA ASN A 275 -19.89 6.77 19.36
C ASN A 275 -19.24 8.18 19.30
N SER A 276 -19.29 8.88 20.45
CA SER A 276 -18.57 10.17 20.61
C SER A 276 -17.09 9.98 20.31
N ASP A 277 -16.45 11.07 19.87
CA ASP A 277 -15.03 11.07 19.52
C ASP A 277 -14.65 9.98 18.50
N SER A 278 -15.50 9.76 17.50
CA SER A 278 -15.26 8.77 16.45
C SER A 278 -14.10 9.15 15.53
N ILE A 279 -13.45 8.14 14.95
CA ILE A 279 -12.34 8.26 14.01
C ILE A 279 -12.84 7.79 12.65
N LEU A 280 -12.73 8.61 11.61
CA LEU A 280 -13.16 8.30 10.26
C LEU A 280 -12.02 8.42 9.26
N PHE A 281 -11.76 7.35 8.50
CA PHE A 281 -10.91 7.38 7.32
C PHE A 281 -11.77 7.11 6.09
N ALA A 282 -12.03 8.16 5.29
CA ALA A 282 -12.83 8.10 4.06
C ALA A 282 -11.88 8.22 2.86
N MET A 283 -11.50 7.09 2.24
CA MET A 283 -10.37 7.02 1.32
C MET A 283 -10.75 6.78 -0.14
N ALA A 284 -12.04 6.74 -0.49
CA ALA A 284 -12.47 6.67 -1.88
C ALA A 284 -11.92 7.86 -2.68
N ASN A 285 -11.45 7.62 -3.90
CA ASN A 285 -10.87 8.61 -4.79
C ASN A 285 -11.66 8.70 -6.10
N PRO A 286 -11.82 9.90 -6.70
CA PRO A 286 -11.32 11.21 -6.24
C PRO A 286 -12.20 11.89 -5.18
N VAL A 287 -13.36 11.34 -4.90
CA VAL A 287 -14.31 11.86 -3.90
C VAL A 287 -14.45 10.85 -2.78
N PRO A 288 -14.24 11.24 -1.50
CA PRO A 288 -14.33 10.32 -0.37
C PRO A 288 -15.76 9.85 -0.10
N GLU A 289 -15.92 8.82 0.73
CA GLU A 289 -17.22 8.28 1.19
C GLU A 289 -18.07 9.36 1.89
N ILE A 290 -17.41 10.30 2.56
CA ILE A 290 -17.99 11.51 3.16
C ILE A 290 -16.92 12.61 3.15
N MET A 291 -17.33 13.84 2.85
CA MET A 291 -16.41 14.99 2.91
C MET A 291 -16.02 15.28 4.36
N PRO A 292 -14.73 15.60 4.63
CA PRO A 292 -14.23 15.80 5.99
C PRO A 292 -14.94 16.87 6.80
N ASP A 293 -15.35 17.97 6.19
CA ASP A 293 -16.11 19.04 6.81
C ASP A 293 -17.51 18.57 7.25
N ILE A 294 -18.17 17.77 6.42
CA ILE A 294 -19.48 17.16 6.74
C ILE A 294 -19.34 16.16 7.90
N ALA A 295 -18.32 15.31 7.86
CA ALA A 295 -18.07 14.32 8.91
C ALA A 295 -17.79 15.00 10.27
N LYS A 296 -16.93 16.03 10.28
CA LYS A 296 -16.65 16.82 11.49
C LYS A 296 -17.89 17.56 12.01
N ALA A 297 -18.67 18.17 11.14
CA ALA A 297 -19.93 18.82 11.53
C ALA A 297 -20.96 17.82 12.11
N ALA A 298 -20.89 16.56 11.70
CA ALA A 298 -21.73 15.47 12.22
C ALA A 298 -21.24 14.87 13.55
N GLY A 299 -20.06 15.28 14.06
CA GLY A 299 -19.54 14.85 15.36
C GLY A 299 -18.30 13.96 15.33
N ALA A 300 -17.76 13.66 14.15
CA ALA A 300 -16.48 12.93 14.07
C ALA A 300 -15.34 13.75 14.68
N ARG A 301 -14.52 13.13 15.54
CA ARG A 301 -13.39 13.81 16.18
C ARG A 301 -12.18 13.86 15.27
N VAL A 302 -11.78 12.73 14.70
CA VAL A 302 -10.64 12.62 13.79
C VAL A 302 -11.14 12.20 12.42
N VAL A 303 -10.76 12.96 11.39
CA VAL A 303 -11.11 12.61 10.01
C VAL A 303 -9.85 12.63 9.16
N GLY A 304 -9.61 11.53 8.42
CA GLY A 304 -8.56 11.40 7.42
C GLY A 304 -9.14 11.02 6.06
N THR A 305 -8.41 11.35 5.00
CA THR A 305 -8.78 11.07 3.61
C THR A 305 -7.55 10.86 2.74
N GLY A 306 -7.70 10.23 1.58
CA GLY A 306 -6.62 10.12 0.58
C GLY A 306 -6.24 11.44 -0.09
N ARG A 307 -7.03 12.50 0.08
CA ARG A 307 -6.82 13.80 -0.58
C ARG A 307 -5.77 14.65 0.14
N SER A 308 -4.90 15.28 -0.64
CA SER A 308 -3.83 16.15 -0.13
C SER A 308 -4.27 17.56 0.27
N ASP A 309 -5.51 17.95 -0.06
CA ASP A 309 -6.08 19.26 0.27
C ASP A 309 -6.81 19.28 1.63
N PHE A 310 -6.78 18.16 2.38
CA PHE A 310 -7.33 18.06 3.73
C PHE A 310 -6.25 17.58 4.72
N PRO A 311 -6.41 17.90 6.03
CA PRO A 311 -5.57 17.35 7.09
C PRO A 311 -5.63 15.81 7.15
N ASN A 312 -4.62 15.21 7.79
CA ASN A 312 -4.54 13.76 7.99
C ASN A 312 -4.60 12.97 6.67
N GLN A 313 -3.83 13.41 5.66
CA GLN A 313 -3.76 12.70 4.41
C GLN A 313 -3.26 11.26 4.61
N VAL A 314 -4.07 10.29 4.22
CA VAL A 314 -3.70 8.87 4.20
C VAL A 314 -3.07 8.58 2.83
N ASN A 315 -1.75 8.44 2.80
CA ASN A 315 -1.00 8.26 1.57
C ASN A 315 0.05 7.16 1.76
N ASN A 316 -0.04 6.08 0.99
CA ASN A 316 0.87 4.94 1.07
C ASN A 316 2.33 5.26 0.69
N VAL A 317 2.61 6.44 0.12
CA VAL A 317 3.98 6.95 -0.06
C VAL A 317 4.77 7.02 1.26
N LEU A 318 4.10 7.13 2.39
CA LEU A 318 4.73 7.09 3.72
C LEU A 318 5.18 5.67 4.12
N ALA A 319 4.72 4.62 3.44
CA ALA A 319 5.00 3.23 3.80
C ALA A 319 5.96 2.54 2.83
N PHE A 320 5.51 2.31 1.57
CA PHE A 320 6.18 1.36 0.68
C PHE A 320 7.65 1.70 0.36
N PRO A 321 8.06 2.98 0.16
CA PRO A 321 9.45 3.26 -0.17
C PRO A 321 10.41 2.87 0.97
N GLY A 322 10.04 3.21 2.21
CA GLY A 322 10.82 2.84 3.39
C GLY A 322 10.83 1.34 3.66
N ILE A 323 9.68 0.67 3.46
CA ILE A 323 9.57 -0.79 3.63
C ILE A 323 10.48 -1.53 2.66
N PHE A 324 10.44 -1.20 1.38
CA PHE A 324 11.31 -1.85 0.39
C PHE A 324 12.78 -1.50 0.60
N ARG A 325 13.10 -0.26 0.98
CA ARG A 325 14.47 0.11 1.33
C ARG A 325 14.98 -0.75 2.48
N GLY A 326 14.23 -0.88 3.57
CA GLY A 326 14.61 -1.71 4.71
C GLY A 326 14.77 -3.19 4.33
N ALA A 327 13.82 -3.71 3.56
CA ALA A 327 13.85 -5.10 3.08
C ALA A 327 15.07 -5.39 2.18
N LEU A 328 15.38 -4.48 1.24
CA LEU A 328 16.53 -4.62 0.34
C LEU A 328 17.86 -4.49 1.10
N GLU A 329 18.02 -3.48 1.95
CA GLU A 329 19.23 -3.28 2.76
C GLU A 329 19.51 -4.44 3.72
N GLY A 330 18.45 -5.01 4.31
CA GLY A 330 18.53 -6.15 5.23
C GLY A 330 18.54 -7.51 4.52
N ARG A 331 18.37 -7.56 3.21
CA ARG A 331 18.28 -8.81 2.42
C ARG A 331 17.13 -9.71 2.87
N ALA A 332 15.98 -9.11 3.19
CA ALA A 332 14.78 -9.84 3.56
C ALA A 332 14.29 -10.73 2.42
N LYS A 333 13.88 -11.95 2.75
CA LYS A 333 13.21 -12.84 1.80
C LYS A 333 11.71 -12.55 1.68
N ALA A 334 11.13 -11.93 2.70
CA ALA A 334 9.73 -11.58 2.74
C ALA A 334 9.51 -10.31 3.58
N ILE A 335 8.42 -9.59 3.32
CA ILE A 335 7.91 -8.54 4.20
C ILE A 335 6.84 -9.18 5.07
N THR A 336 7.16 -9.39 6.35
CA THR A 336 6.30 -10.10 7.31
C THR A 336 5.22 -9.20 7.90
N GLU A 337 4.24 -9.80 8.59
CA GLU A 337 3.20 -9.04 9.30
C GLU A 337 3.80 -8.19 10.43
N GLU A 338 4.83 -8.70 11.11
CA GLU A 338 5.57 -7.98 12.15
C GLU A 338 6.27 -6.75 11.60
N MET A 339 6.87 -6.84 10.41
CA MET A 339 7.47 -5.70 9.72
C MET A 339 6.43 -4.64 9.35
N LYS A 340 5.23 -5.05 8.94
CA LYS A 340 4.12 -4.12 8.63
C LYS A 340 3.63 -3.40 9.89
N LEU A 341 3.48 -4.11 11.01
CA LEU A 341 3.13 -3.51 12.30
C LEU A 341 4.23 -2.56 12.79
N ALA A 342 5.50 -2.93 12.65
CA ALA A 342 6.63 -2.08 13.01
C ALA A 342 6.66 -0.81 12.14
N ALA A 343 6.42 -0.92 10.84
CA ALA A 343 6.33 0.22 9.93
C ALA A 343 5.19 1.18 10.34
N ALA A 344 4.00 0.66 10.65
CA ALA A 344 2.88 1.48 11.11
C ALA A 344 3.19 2.23 12.41
N ASN A 345 3.78 1.55 13.40
CA ASN A 345 4.21 2.17 14.66
C ASN A 345 5.31 3.22 14.44
N ALA A 346 6.26 2.93 13.55
CA ALA A 346 7.35 3.85 13.21
C ALA A 346 6.82 5.15 12.57
N ILE A 347 5.87 5.04 11.62
CA ILE A 347 5.21 6.20 11.01
C ILE A 347 4.44 6.99 12.06
N ALA A 348 3.64 6.33 12.89
CA ALA A 348 2.87 6.98 13.95
C ALA A 348 3.77 7.74 14.93
N SER A 349 4.94 7.20 15.28
CA SER A 349 5.89 7.81 16.22
C SER A 349 6.56 9.09 15.71
N LEU A 350 6.46 9.39 14.42
CA LEU A 350 7.02 10.63 13.85
C LEU A 350 6.25 11.89 14.22
N VAL A 351 4.99 11.74 14.65
CA VAL A 351 4.22 12.83 15.24
C VAL A 351 4.37 12.76 16.75
N PRO A 352 5.08 13.71 17.39
CA PRO A 352 5.26 13.71 18.84
C PRO A 352 3.93 13.81 19.59
N ASP A 353 3.85 13.24 20.79
CA ASP A 353 2.59 13.18 21.55
C ASP A 353 2.06 14.60 21.91
N ASP A 354 2.93 15.58 22.08
CA ASP A 354 2.58 16.98 22.35
C ASP A 354 2.13 17.77 21.10
N GLU A 355 2.37 17.24 19.91
CA GLU A 355 1.89 17.79 18.64
C GLU A 355 0.64 17.08 18.11
N LEU A 356 0.24 15.96 18.73
CA LEU A 356 -0.95 15.22 18.32
C LEU A 356 -2.22 16.06 18.50
N SER A 357 -3.04 16.05 17.44
CA SER A 357 -4.34 16.71 17.46
C SER A 357 -5.29 16.01 16.47
N ASP A 358 -6.55 16.42 16.47
CA ASP A 358 -7.55 15.90 15.54
C ASP A 358 -7.27 16.23 14.04
N VAL A 359 -6.30 17.11 13.79
CA VAL A 359 -5.83 17.48 12.44
C VAL A 359 -4.37 17.15 12.17
N ASN A 360 -3.68 16.50 13.11
CA ASN A 360 -2.27 16.13 13.00
C ASN A 360 -2.02 14.75 13.63
N ILE A 361 -2.39 13.66 12.92
CA ILE A 361 -2.21 12.27 13.37
C ILE A 361 -1.22 11.48 12.49
N LEU A 362 -0.81 12.03 11.37
CA LEU A 362 0.16 11.42 10.43
C LEU A 362 1.21 12.45 10.04
N PRO A 363 2.46 12.03 9.80
CA PRO A 363 3.48 12.94 9.26
C PRO A 363 3.09 13.40 7.85
N ALA A 364 3.61 14.55 7.45
CA ALA A 364 3.43 15.05 6.09
C ALA A 364 4.07 14.09 5.06
N ALA A 365 3.49 13.98 3.87
CA ALA A 365 3.98 13.09 2.80
C ALA A 365 5.45 13.37 2.41
N PHE A 366 5.91 14.61 2.56
CA PHE A 366 7.29 15.04 2.26
C PHE A 366 8.20 15.14 3.50
N ASP A 367 7.82 14.54 4.63
CA ASP A 367 8.70 14.50 5.79
C ASP A 367 9.91 13.59 5.51
N PRO A 368 11.13 14.15 5.46
CA PRO A 368 12.32 13.40 5.04
C PRO A 368 12.72 12.28 6.01
N ARG A 369 12.18 12.27 7.23
CA ARG A 369 12.46 11.26 8.26
C ARG A 369 11.76 9.94 8.00
N VAL A 370 10.65 9.95 7.25
CA VAL A 370 9.75 8.79 7.11
C VAL A 370 10.48 7.57 6.57
N ALA A 371 11.17 7.70 5.44
CA ALA A 371 11.84 6.57 4.82
C ALA A 371 12.92 5.94 5.72
N ASP A 372 13.67 6.77 6.45
CA ASP A 372 14.73 6.29 7.37
C ASP A 372 14.14 5.53 8.55
N VAL A 373 13.08 6.07 9.17
CA VAL A 373 12.45 5.45 10.34
C VAL A 373 11.75 4.14 9.96
N VAL A 374 11.03 4.12 8.84
CA VAL A 374 10.35 2.92 8.33
C VAL A 374 11.37 1.86 7.92
N SER A 375 12.42 2.23 7.16
CA SER A 375 13.42 1.27 6.71
C SER A 375 14.17 0.66 7.89
N LYS A 376 14.49 1.46 8.91
CA LYS A 376 15.09 0.96 10.16
C LYS A 376 14.17 -0.02 10.86
N ALA A 377 12.90 0.30 11.05
CA ALA A 377 11.93 -0.55 11.74
C ALA A 377 11.74 -1.91 11.04
N VAL A 378 11.77 -1.93 9.71
CA VAL A 378 11.72 -3.18 8.92
C VAL A 378 13.01 -3.95 9.08
N LYS A 379 14.17 -3.30 8.96
CA LYS A 379 15.50 -3.93 9.00
C LYS A 379 15.82 -4.54 10.36
N ASP A 380 15.36 -3.92 11.45
CA ASP A 380 15.58 -4.42 12.83
C ASP A 380 14.85 -5.77 13.08
N LEU A 381 14.00 -6.24 12.16
CA LEU A 381 13.27 -7.51 12.24
C LEU A 381 13.79 -8.59 11.26
N ILE A 382 14.88 -8.34 10.55
CA ILE A 382 15.55 -9.29 9.65
C ILE A 382 16.68 -10.00 10.40
#